data_772b8d240942181bb91394d92899a539
#
_entry.id   772b8d240942181bb91394d92899a539
#
_cell.length_a   1.000
_cell.length_b   1.000
_cell.length_c   1.000
_cell.angle_alpha   90.00
_cell.angle_beta   90.00
_cell.angle_gamma   90.00
#
_symmetry.space_group_name_H-M   'P 1'
#
loop_
_entity.id
_entity.type
_entity.pdbx_description
1 polymer ?
#
loop_
_entity_poly.entity_id
_entity_poly.type
_entity_poly.pdbx_seq_one_letter_code
_entity_poly.pdbx_strand_id
1 'polypeptide(L)'
;MMSRVQLGAVLSFGLMLLLGGGRADALPGQTTEEVGAWIQAHPTLRPASGEKLLVRKNDSAAQRFTFQASVLAPGKVIPAGDPSIIRSERLSIFDMINGVTRNRLDESLRVIYGLDVYQDYERANLVYSYPGEATAYQARRRATPLMSALQGELRTGNRYAYWTEIAQTRNGSAYAGHVVVFLKSDLNKLETELRNR
;
A
#
# COMPACT_ATOMS: atom_id res chain seq x y z
N MET A 1 -45.79 66.14 -13.22
CA MET A 1 -46.16 65.15 -12.18
C MET A 1 -45.29 63.97 -12.37
N MET A 2 -44.36 63.79 -11.42
CA MET A 2 -43.27 62.83 -11.51
C MET A 2 -43.69 61.51 -10.92
N SER A 3 -43.52 60.39 -11.64
CA SER A 3 -43.67 59.05 -11.11
C SER A 3 -42.32 58.44 -11.01
N ARG A 4 -41.95 58.08 -9.77
CA ARG A 4 -40.67 57.43 -9.41
C ARG A 4 -40.83 55.91 -9.62
N VAL A 5 -40.03 55.37 -10.50
CA VAL A 5 -39.84 53.92 -10.60
C VAL A 5 -38.72 53.52 -9.64
N GLN A 6 -39.03 52.71 -8.63
CA GLN A 6 -38.06 52.08 -7.74
C GLN A 6 -37.53 50.81 -8.38
N LEU A 7 -36.22 50.78 -8.61
CA LEU A 7 -35.50 49.61 -9.06
C LEU A 7 -35.13 48.79 -7.83
N GLY A 8 -35.78 47.65 -7.64
CA GLY A 8 -35.44 46.66 -6.62
C GLY A 8 -34.28 45.79 -7.10
N ALA A 9 -33.11 45.97 -6.48
CA ALA A 9 -31.96 45.11 -6.70
C ALA A 9 -32.16 43.81 -5.89
N VAL A 10 -32.40 42.71 -6.59
CA VAL A 10 -32.37 41.36 -5.98
C VAL A 10 -30.91 40.89 -5.93
N LEU A 11 -30.31 40.95 -4.75
CA LEU A 11 -29.01 40.33 -4.46
C LEU A 11 -29.22 38.81 -4.33
N SER A 12 -28.95 38.08 -5.40
CA SER A 12 -28.82 36.64 -5.37
C SER A 12 -27.49 36.28 -4.69
N PHE A 13 -27.57 35.92 -3.42
CA PHE A 13 -26.46 35.37 -2.66
C PHE A 13 -26.26 33.92 -3.12
N GLY A 14 -25.40 33.75 -4.12
CA GLY A 14 -24.97 32.44 -4.56
C GLY A 14 -24.16 31.76 -3.46
N LEU A 15 -24.79 30.83 -2.73
CA LEU A 15 -24.15 29.92 -1.80
C LEU A 15 -23.25 28.97 -2.59
N MET A 16 -22.01 29.35 -2.81
CA MET A 16 -20.96 28.42 -3.26
C MET A 16 -20.74 27.41 -2.14
N LEU A 17 -21.39 26.28 -2.24
CA LEU A 17 -20.99 25.07 -1.54
C LEU A 17 -19.59 24.68 -2.08
N LEU A 18 -18.56 25.13 -1.40
CA LEU A 18 -17.24 24.55 -1.48
C LEU A 18 -17.37 23.11 -0.97
N LEU A 19 -17.73 22.20 -1.86
CA LEU A 19 -17.47 20.79 -1.67
C LEU A 19 -15.94 20.66 -1.62
N GLY A 20 -15.40 20.81 -0.42
CA GLY A 20 -14.06 20.34 -0.08
C GLY A 20 -14.06 18.84 -0.29
N GLY A 21 -13.82 18.42 -1.53
CA GLY A 21 -13.51 17.04 -1.84
C GLY A 21 -12.22 16.71 -1.12
N GLY A 22 -12.32 16.30 0.14
CA GLY A 22 -11.23 15.58 0.79
C GLY A 22 -10.89 14.44 -0.16
N ARG A 23 -9.67 14.41 -0.66
CA ARG A 23 -9.15 13.22 -1.34
C ARG A 23 -9.38 12.09 -0.34
N ALA A 24 -10.26 11.19 -0.69
CA ALA A 24 -10.32 9.91 0.00
C ALA A 24 -9.00 9.22 -0.32
N ASP A 25 -8.08 9.27 0.61
CA ASP A 25 -6.86 8.48 0.54
C ASP A 25 -7.28 7.08 0.99
N ALA A 26 -7.13 6.04 0.14
CA ALA A 26 -7.24 4.67 0.63
C ALA A 26 -6.07 4.45 1.55
N LEU A 27 -6.38 4.14 2.79
CA LEU A 27 -5.35 3.94 3.79
C LEU A 27 -5.89 3.00 4.86
N PRO A 28 -5.05 2.17 5.45
CA PRO A 28 -5.43 1.36 6.59
C PRO A 28 -6.08 2.22 7.69
N GLY A 29 -7.21 1.74 8.22
CA GLY A 29 -8.03 2.47 9.18
C GLY A 29 -9.34 3.02 8.60
N GLN A 30 -9.49 3.02 7.29
CA GLN A 30 -10.74 3.39 6.62
C GLN A 30 -11.65 2.17 6.43
N THR A 31 -12.93 2.46 6.14
CA THR A 31 -13.91 1.40 5.87
C THR A 31 -13.69 0.74 4.52
N THR A 32 -14.18 -0.48 4.37
CA THR A 32 -14.16 -1.21 3.09
C THR A 32 -14.88 -0.45 1.97
N GLU A 33 -15.91 0.34 2.31
CA GLU A 33 -16.64 1.17 1.34
C GLU A 33 -15.81 2.36 0.86
N GLU A 34 -15.18 3.09 1.79
CA GLU A 34 -14.32 4.23 1.46
C GLU A 34 -13.15 3.81 0.58
N VAL A 35 -12.46 2.72 0.97
CA VAL A 35 -11.36 2.18 0.19
C VAL A 35 -11.83 1.65 -1.16
N GLY A 36 -12.98 0.97 -1.21
CA GLY A 36 -13.58 0.51 -2.48
C GLY A 36 -13.89 1.67 -3.42
N ALA A 37 -14.49 2.75 -2.91
CA ALA A 37 -14.78 3.95 -3.70
C ALA A 37 -13.52 4.63 -4.22
N TRP A 38 -12.49 4.73 -3.38
CA TRP A 38 -11.20 5.27 -3.79
C TRP A 38 -10.53 4.43 -4.88
N ILE A 39 -10.52 3.09 -4.75
CA ILE A 39 -9.98 2.19 -5.78
C ILE A 39 -10.66 2.44 -7.12
N GLN A 40 -12.00 2.57 -7.13
CA GLN A 40 -12.78 2.84 -8.34
C GLN A 40 -12.44 4.19 -8.99
N ALA A 41 -12.18 5.20 -8.20
CA ALA A 41 -11.84 6.55 -8.67
C ALA A 41 -10.34 6.71 -9.02
N HIS A 42 -9.48 5.75 -8.62
CA HIS A 42 -8.04 5.90 -8.72
C HIS A 42 -7.54 5.82 -10.17
N PRO A 43 -6.82 6.85 -10.68
CA PRO A 43 -6.46 6.95 -12.10
C PRO A 43 -5.53 5.83 -12.59
N THR A 44 -4.71 5.28 -11.69
CA THR A 44 -3.72 4.24 -12.01
C THR A 44 -4.29 2.84 -11.78
N LEU A 45 -5.09 2.61 -10.74
CA LEU A 45 -5.60 1.27 -10.41
C LEU A 45 -6.60 0.78 -11.45
N ARG A 46 -7.57 1.60 -11.87
CA ARG A 46 -8.56 1.29 -12.92
C ARG A 46 -9.06 -0.15 -12.82
N PRO A 47 -9.79 -0.51 -11.76
CA PRO A 47 -10.23 -1.88 -11.53
C PRO A 47 -11.13 -2.38 -12.67
N ALA A 48 -11.08 -3.67 -12.95
CA ALA A 48 -12.01 -4.31 -13.86
C ALA A 48 -13.41 -4.40 -13.23
N SER A 49 -14.43 -4.66 -14.06
CA SER A 49 -15.80 -4.84 -13.57
C SER A 49 -15.85 -5.96 -12.52
N GLY A 50 -16.40 -5.64 -11.35
CA GLY A 50 -16.50 -6.56 -10.22
C GLY A 50 -15.31 -6.59 -9.26
N GLU A 51 -14.18 -5.98 -9.60
CA GLU A 51 -13.07 -5.77 -8.67
C GLU A 51 -13.41 -4.65 -7.69
N LYS A 52 -13.35 -4.93 -6.39
CA LYS A 52 -13.64 -3.94 -5.33
C LYS A 52 -12.40 -3.63 -4.51
N LEU A 53 -11.92 -4.61 -3.72
CA LEU A 53 -10.76 -4.48 -2.84
C LEU A 53 -9.50 -5.17 -3.38
N LEU A 54 -9.61 -5.80 -4.53
CA LEU A 54 -8.52 -6.48 -5.22
C LEU A 54 -8.50 -6.03 -6.67
N VAL A 55 -7.39 -5.44 -7.10
CA VAL A 55 -7.14 -5.04 -8.49
C VAL A 55 -5.96 -5.84 -9.04
N ARG A 56 -6.15 -6.44 -10.20
CA ARG A 56 -5.10 -7.19 -10.91
C ARG A 56 -4.85 -6.59 -12.27
N LYS A 57 -3.59 -6.36 -12.58
CA LYS A 57 -3.14 -5.95 -13.91
C LYS A 57 -2.12 -6.95 -14.42
N ASN A 58 -2.40 -7.50 -15.56
CA ASN A 58 -1.54 -8.47 -16.23
C ASN A 58 -1.18 -7.89 -17.59
N ASP A 59 0.01 -7.27 -17.72
CA ASP A 59 0.49 -6.77 -19.00
C ASP A 59 0.90 -7.95 -19.91
N SER A 60 1.35 -9.04 -19.28
CA SER A 60 1.66 -10.31 -19.93
C SER A 60 1.62 -11.46 -18.91
N ALA A 61 1.76 -12.71 -19.37
CA ALA A 61 1.91 -13.86 -18.48
C ALA A 61 3.15 -13.74 -17.57
N ALA A 62 4.17 -12.98 -18.00
CA ALA A 62 5.42 -12.76 -17.29
C ALA A 62 5.42 -11.51 -16.39
N GLN A 63 4.37 -10.68 -16.44
CA GLN A 63 4.30 -9.42 -15.71
C GLN A 63 2.92 -9.23 -15.09
N ARG A 64 2.89 -9.01 -13.79
CA ARG A 64 1.66 -8.82 -13.03
C ARG A 64 1.86 -7.81 -11.91
N PHE A 65 0.94 -6.89 -11.80
CA PHE A 65 0.76 -6.01 -10.64
C PHE A 65 -0.54 -6.37 -9.93
N THR A 66 -0.52 -6.37 -8.61
CA THR A 66 -1.72 -6.59 -7.79
C THR A 66 -1.76 -5.56 -6.67
N PHE A 67 -2.90 -4.90 -6.52
CA PHE A 67 -3.26 -4.12 -5.34
C PHE A 67 -4.35 -4.88 -4.58
N GLN A 68 -4.20 -5.04 -3.27
CA GLN A 68 -5.16 -5.72 -2.42
C GLN A 68 -5.32 -4.98 -1.10
N ALA A 69 -6.53 -4.50 -0.81
CA ALA A 69 -6.93 -4.04 0.51
C ALA A 69 -7.56 -5.19 1.31
N SER A 70 -7.26 -5.26 2.61
CA SER A 70 -7.69 -6.37 3.46
C SER A 70 -8.08 -5.88 4.86
N VAL A 71 -9.16 -6.44 5.38
CA VAL A 71 -9.59 -6.29 6.78
C VAL A 71 -8.74 -7.12 7.76
N LEU A 72 -7.82 -7.92 7.23
CA LEU A 72 -6.91 -8.74 8.01
C LEU A 72 -5.57 -8.02 8.21
N ALA A 73 -5.00 -8.19 9.39
CA ALA A 73 -3.62 -7.80 9.66
C ALA A 73 -2.65 -8.59 8.75
N PRO A 74 -1.49 -8.01 8.38
CA PRO A 74 -0.51 -8.73 7.58
C PRO A 74 0.10 -9.92 8.37
N GLY A 75 0.67 -10.89 7.63
CA GLY A 75 1.23 -12.11 8.18
C GLY A 75 0.21 -13.23 8.34
N LYS A 76 0.30 -14.01 9.41
CA LYS A 76 -0.63 -15.10 9.69
C LYS A 76 -2.03 -14.56 9.97
N VAL A 77 -3.02 -15.23 9.39
CA VAL A 77 -4.43 -14.85 9.57
C VAL A 77 -4.84 -15.17 11.01
N ILE A 78 -5.15 -14.12 11.76
CA ILE A 78 -5.82 -14.22 13.06
C ILE A 78 -7.09 -13.40 12.93
N PRO A 79 -8.27 -14.01 13.04
CA PRO A 79 -9.53 -13.27 13.05
C PRO A 79 -9.57 -12.37 14.28
N ALA A 80 -9.47 -11.08 14.08
CA ALA A 80 -9.56 -10.09 15.15
C ALA A 80 -9.92 -8.72 14.57
N GLY A 81 -10.78 -8.00 15.26
CA GLY A 81 -11.14 -6.63 14.93
C GLY A 81 -12.43 -6.48 14.16
N ASP A 82 -12.71 -5.26 13.76
CA ASP A 82 -13.89 -4.88 12.99
C ASP A 82 -13.74 -5.37 11.54
N PRO A 83 -14.65 -6.21 11.02
CA PRO A 83 -14.58 -6.72 9.65
C PRO A 83 -14.86 -5.66 8.59
N SER A 84 -15.29 -4.46 8.97
CA SER A 84 -15.54 -3.35 8.06
C SER A 84 -14.32 -2.44 7.84
N ILE A 85 -13.28 -2.55 8.68
CA ILE A 85 -12.11 -1.66 8.65
C ILE A 85 -10.93 -2.33 7.94
N ILE A 86 -10.37 -1.66 6.95
CA ILE A 86 -9.14 -2.08 6.27
C ILE A 86 -7.96 -1.99 7.24
N ARG A 87 -7.25 -3.08 7.44
CA ARG A 87 -6.08 -3.15 8.32
C ARG A 87 -4.76 -3.16 7.56
N SER A 88 -4.77 -3.65 6.33
CA SER A 88 -3.57 -3.70 5.49
C SER A 88 -3.90 -3.53 4.01
N GLU A 89 -2.97 -2.95 3.28
CA GLU A 89 -3.00 -2.82 1.83
C GLU A 89 -1.67 -3.30 1.26
N ARG A 90 -1.75 -4.19 0.28
CA ARG A 90 -0.59 -4.84 -0.33
C ARG A 90 -0.48 -4.49 -1.81
N LEU A 91 0.68 -3.99 -2.20
CA LEU A 91 1.10 -3.87 -3.59
C LEU A 91 2.09 -4.99 -3.89
N SER A 92 1.81 -5.81 -4.89
CA SER A 92 2.68 -6.92 -5.29
C SER A 92 3.07 -6.77 -6.74
N ILE A 93 4.34 -6.99 -7.04
CA ILE A 93 4.90 -6.97 -8.39
C ILE A 93 5.49 -8.35 -8.67
N PHE A 94 5.12 -8.93 -9.81
CA PHE A 94 5.77 -10.07 -10.41
C PHE A 94 6.22 -9.67 -11.80
N ASP A 95 7.53 -9.77 -12.11
CA ASP A 95 8.09 -9.35 -13.39
C ASP A 95 9.31 -10.21 -13.72
N MET A 96 9.12 -11.18 -14.62
CA MET A 96 10.19 -12.05 -15.09
C MET A 96 11.06 -11.40 -16.18
N ILE A 97 10.62 -10.28 -16.75
CA ILE A 97 11.32 -9.62 -17.86
C ILE A 97 12.35 -8.64 -17.29
N ASN A 98 11.90 -7.73 -16.43
CA ASN A 98 12.73 -6.64 -15.91
C ASN A 98 13.21 -6.88 -14.47
N GLY A 99 12.70 -7.92 -13.82
CA GLY A 99 12.93 -8.17 -12.40
C GLY A 99 12.20 -7.23 -11.47
N VAL A 100 12.28 -7.48 -10.17
CA VAL A 100 11.74 -6.64 -9.12
C VAL A 100 12.88 -6.14 -8.24
N THR A 101 12.98 -4.83 -8.08
CA THR A 101 13.93 -4.18 -7.21
C THR A 101 13.21 -3.45 -6.08
N ARG A 102 13.95 -3.13 -5.01
CA ARG A 102 13.43 -2.29 -3.95
C ARG A 102 12.89 -0.96 -4.46
N ASN A 103 13.68 -0.27 -5.28
CA ASN A 103 13.27 1.01 -5.85
C ASN A 103 11.96 0.94 -6.64
N ARG A 104 11.69 -0.19 -7.32
CA ARG A 104 10.41 -0.37 -8.02
C ARG A 104 9.23 -0.55 -7.05
N LEU A 105 9.45 -1.20 -5.92
CA LEU A 105 8.43 -1.32 -4.86
C LEU A 105 8.20 0.05 -4.21
N ASP A 106 9.25 0.78 -3.89
CA ASP A 106 9.18 2.11 -3.29
C ASP A 106 8.46 3.09 -4.25
N GLU A 107 8.80 3.05 -5.53
CA GLU A 107 8.12 3.85 -6.56
C GLU A 107 6.63 3.49 -6.67
N SER A 108 6.25 2.21 -6.51
CA SER A 108 4.84 1.81 -6.51
C SER A 108 4.05 2.44 -5.36
N LEU A 109 4.66 2.63 -4.18
CA LEU A 109 4.04 3.39 -3.09
C LEU A 109 3.77 4.84 -3.52
N ARG A 110 4.76 5.49 -4.11
CA ARG A 110 4.64 6.88 -4.57
C ARG A 110 3.55 7.05 -5.62
N VAL A 111 3.48 6.13 -6.58
CA VAL A 111 2.50 6.18 -7.68
C VAL A 111 1.08 5.93 -7.17
N ILE A 112 0.90 5.03 -6.22
CA ILE A 112 -0.43 4.65 -5.72
C ILE A 112 -0.92 5.61 -4.63
N TYR A 113 -0.09 5.97 -3.67
CA TYR A 113 -0.54 6.75 -2.51
C TYR A 113 -0.12 8.23 -2.56
N GLY A 114 0.72 8.62 -3.52
CA GLY A 114 1.23 9.99 -3.59
C GLY A 114 2.37 10.26 -2.61
N LEU A 115 2.73 11.55 -2.50
CA LEU A 115 3.92 11.97 -1.78
C LEU A 115 3.79 11.83 -0.26
N ASP A 116 2.62 12.00 0.31
CA ASP A 116 2.44 12.05 1.78
C ASP A 116 2.77 10.69 2.42
N VAL A 117 2.24 9.60 1.87
CA VAL A 117 2.53 8.24 2.36
C VAL A 117 3.96 7.83 2.00
N TYR A 118 4.43 8.22 0.82
CA TYR A 118 5.79 7.94 0.40
C TYR A 118 6.83 8.61 1.32
N GLN A 119 6.62 9.87 1.72
CA GLN A 119 7.49 10.56 2.67
C GLN A 119 7.42 9.96 4.10
N ASP A 120 6.25 9.49 4.53
CA ASP A 120 6.14 8.76 5.80
C ASP A 120 6.96 7.47 5.76
N TYR A 121 6.91 6.75 4.64
CA TYR A 121 7.73 5.56 4.40
C TYR A 121 9.24 5.85 4.36
N GLU A 122 9.67 6.88 3.64
CA GLU A 122 11.10 7.24 3.56
C GLU A 122 11.70 7.61 4.92
N ARG A 123 10.91 8.27 5.78
CA ARG A 123 11.31 8.66 7.13
C ARG A 123 11.08 7.59 8.17
N ALA A 124 10.48 6.46 7.78
CA ALA A 124 10.13 5.39 8.70
C ALA A 124 11.37 4.71 9.29
N ASN A 125 11.35 4.51 10.60
CA ASN A 125 12.42 3.84 11.32
C ASN A 125 12.41 2.33 11.02
N LEU A 126 13.59 1.77 10.79
CA LEU A 126 13.75 0.33 10.64
C LEU A 126 13.51 -0.36 11.98
N VAL A 127 12.60 -1.34 12.00
CA VAL A 127 12.27 -2.17 13.16
C VAL A 127 12.94 -3.52 13.08
N TYR A 128 12.88 -4.16 11.90
CA TYR A 128 13.47 -5.47 11.66
C TYR A 128 13.84 -5.63 10.20
N SER A 129 14.94 -6.36 9.93
CA SER A 129 15.34 -6.76 8.58
C SER A 129 15.76 -8.21 8.55
N TYR A 130 15.55 -8.87 7.44
CA TYR A 130 15.94 -10.25 7.20
C TYR A 130 16.40 -10.47 5.76
N PRO A 131 17.24 -11.51 5.48
CA PRO A 131 17.85 -12.36 6.48
C PRO A 131 18.82 -11.58 7.37
N GLY A 132 18.93 -11.96 8.65
CA GLY A 132 19.99 -11.43 9.51
C GLY A 132 21.37 -11.81 8.99
N GLU A 133 22.41 -11.08 9.37
CA GLU A 133 23.78 -11.30 8.91
C GLU A 133 24.27 -12.75 9.13
N ALA A 134 23.96 -13.32 10.29
CA ALA A 134 24.31 -14.71 10.61
C ALA A 134 23.64 -15.70 9.64
N THR A 135 22.36 -15.52 9.34
CA THR A 135 21.61 -16.36 8.39
C THR A 135 22.16 -16.21 6.97
N ALA A 136 22.42 -14.99 6.54
CA ALA A 136 23.00 -14.71 5.23
C ALA A 136 24.41 -15.30 5.09
N TYR A 137 25.22 -15.23 6.14
CA TYR A 137 26.55 -15.87 6.19
C TYR A 137 26.46 -17.39 6.10
N GLN A 138 25.58 -18.02 6.90
CA GLN A 138 25.38 -19.48 6.87
C GLN A 138 24.84 -19.96 5.51
N ALA A 139 23.90 -19.23 4.91
CA ALA A 139 23.36 -19.55 3.59
C ALA A 139 24.46 -19.59 2.52
N ARG A 140 25.36 -18.61 2.54
CA ARG A 140 26.53 -18.59 1.63
C ARG A 140 27.48 -19.75 1.90
N ARG A 141 27.81 -19.99 3.17
CA ARG A 141 28.78 -20.99 3.56
C ARG A 141 28.32 -22.42 3.31
N ARG A 142 27.02 -22.70 3.47
CA ARG A 142 26.41 -24.04 3.30
C ARG A 142 25.83 -24.26 1.91
N ALA A 143 25.99 -23.30 1.01
CA ALA A 143 25.35 -23.32 -0.31
C ALA A 143 23.82 -23.58 -0.26
N THR A 144 23.13 -23.02 0.74
CA THR A 144 21.69 -23.12 0.95
C THR A 144 20.98 -21.80 0.62
N PRO A 145 20.89 -21.40 -0.68
CA PRO A 145 20.39 -20.08 -1.09
C PRO A 145 18.95 -19.82 -0.65
N LEU A 146 18.13 -20.85 -0.44
CA LEU A 146 16.75 -20.70 0.03
C LEU A 146 16.65 -20.07 1.42
N MET A 147 17.66 -20.22 2.28
CA MET A 147 17.70 -19.57 3.60
C MET A 147 17.81 -18.04 3.52
N SER A 148 18.26 -17.50 2.40
CA SER A 148 18.38 -16.07 2.15
C SER A 148 17.53 -15.59 0.97
N ALA A 149 16.63 -16.44 0.48
CA ALA A 149 15.79 -16.10 -0.68
C ALA A 149 14.83 -14.93 -0.39
N LEU A 150 14.27 -14.90 0.82
CA LEU A 150 13.40 -13.81 1.24
C LEU A 150 14.24 -12.71 1.90
N GLN A 151 14.17 -11.52 1.33
CA GLN A 151 14.81 -10.33 1.87
C GLN A 151 13.74 -9.28 2.13
N GLY A 152 13.66 -8.82 3.37
CA GLY A 152 12.62 -7.89 3.73
C GLY A 152 13.00 -6.95 4.85
N GLU A 153 12.21 -5.92 4.99
CA GLU A 153 12.29 -4.92 6.04
C GLU A 153 10.91 -4.59 6.59
N LEU A 154 10.87 -4.47 7.89
CA LEU A 154 9.74 -3.94 8.63
C LEU A 154 10.12 -2.55 9.15
N ARG A 155 9.29 -1.56 8.85
CA ARG A 155 9.53 -0.16 9.24
C ARG A 155 8.30 0.42 9.93
N THR A 156 8.51 1.41 10.80
CA THR A 156 7.44 2.17 11.43
C THR A 156 7.58 3.65 11.11
N GLY A 157 6.59 4.20 10.40
CA GLY A 157 6.45 5.62 10.12
C GLY A 157 5.67 6.35 11.22
N ASN A 158 5.35 7.61 10.97
CA ASN A 158 4.51 8.39 11.87
C ASN A 158 3.06 7.91 11.82
N ARG A 159 2.53 7.65 10.62
CA ARG A 159 1.13 7.29 10.37
C ARG A 159 0.93 5.78 10.31
N TYR A 160 1.79 5.07 9.58
CA TYR A 160 1.63 3.64 9.24
C TYR A 160 2.88 2.84 9.58
N ALA A 161 2.72 1.52 9.53
CA ALA A 161 3.83 0.60 9.44
C ALA A 161 3.92 0.04 8.01
N TYR A 162 5.12 -0.37 7.63
CA TYR A 162 5.46 -0.79 6.28
C TYR A 162 6.26 -2.09 6.32
N TRP A 163 5.88 -3.02 5.47
CA TRP A 163 6.60 -4.27 5.28
C TRP A 163 6.93 -4.46 3.81
N THR A 164 8.20 -4.46 3.48
CA THR A 164 8.69 -4.73 2.12
C THR A 164 9.41 -6.07 2.09
N GLU A 165 9.09 -6.91 1.10
CA GLU A 165 9.76 -8.20 0.91
C GLU A 165 10.00 -8.46 -0.57
N ILE A 166 11.19 -8.98 -0.90
CA ILE A 166 11.60 -9.42 -2.23
C ILE A 166 12.02 -10.89 -2.15
N ALA A 167 11.54 -11.70 -3.10
CA ALA A 167 11.96 -13.09 -3.24
C ALA A 167 13.08 -13.20 -4.28
N GLN A 168 14.30 -13.48 -3.82
CA GLN A 168 15.46 -13.68 -4.69
C GLN A 168 15.59 -15.13 -5.13
N THR A 169 16.02 -15.31 -6.35
CA THR A 169 16.43 -16.60 -6.91
C THR A 169 17.87 -16.93 -6.50
N ARG A 170 18.33 -18.16 -6.81
CA ARG A 170 19.70 -18.60 -6.49
C ARG A 170 20.79 -17.70 -7.10
N ASN A 171 20.53 -17.10 -8.25
CA ASN A 171 21.48 -16.22 -8.95
C ASN A 171 21.37 -14.75 -8.51
N GLY A 172 20.60 -14.45 -7.46
CA GLY A 172 20.45 -13.10 -6.91
C GLY A 172 19.41 -12.23 -7.64
N SER A 173 18.81 -12.70 -8.71
CA SER A 173 17.71 -11.99 -9.37
C SER A 173 16.44 -12.10 -8.52
N ALA A 174 15.60 -11.07 -8.50
CA ALA A 174 14.28 -11.14 -7.90
C ALA A 174 13.21 -10.90 -8.97
N TYR A 175 12.19 -11.74 -9.00
CA TYR A 175 11.07 -11.64 -9.94
C TYR A 175 9.74 -11.39 -9.24
N ALA A 176 9.74 -11.45 -7.90
CA ALA A 176 8.55 -11.18 -7.10
C ALA A 176 8.91 -10.34 -5.88
N GLY A 177 8.06 -9.44 -5.53
CA GLY A 177 8.18 -8.64 -4.32
C GLY A 177 6.87 -7.95 -4.00
N HIS A 178 6.78 -7.46 -2.77
CA HIS A 178 5.63 -6.70 -2.33
C HIS A 178 6.00 -5.64 -1.30
N VAL A 179 5.14 -4.64 -1.19
CA VAL A 179 5.11 -3.72 -0.06
C VAL A 179 3.71 -3.70 0.52
N VAL A 180 3.65 -3.71 1.84
CA VAL A 180 2.40 -3.66 2.61
C VAL A 180 2.41 -2.41 3.47
N VAL A 181 1.38 -1.60 3.34
CA VAL A 181 1.05 -0.51 4.26
C VAL A 181 0.01 -1.04 5.24
N PHE A 182 0.19 -0.83 6.54
CA PHE A 182 -0.72 -1.40 7.52
C PHE A 182 -0.79 -0.61 8.82
N LEU A 183 -1.79 -0.90 9.64
CA LEU A 183 -1.97 -0.25 10.94
C LEU A 183 -0.81 -0.53 11.88
N LYS A 184 -0.30 0.51 12.53
CA LYS A 184 0.78 0.40 13.52
C LYS A 184 0.44 -0.52 14.70
N SER A 185 -0.85 -0.67 15.02
CA SER A 185 -1.33 -1.62 16.03
C SER A 185 -0.94 -3.08 15.74
N ASP A 186 -0.69 -3.41 14.47
CA ASP A 186 -0.35 -4.76 14.02
C ASP A 186 1.17 -5.00 13.90
N LEU A 187 1.98 -3.97 14.18
CA LEU A 187 3.43 -4.02 14.02
C LEU A 187 4.08 -5.13 14.85
N ASN A 188 3.80 -5.16 16.15
CA ASN A 188 4.41 -6.13 17.07
C ASN A 188 4.06 -7.58 16.72
N LYS A 189 2.80 -7.79 16.26
CA LYS A 189 2.36 -9.11 15.78
C LYS A 189 3.22 -9.56 14.61
N LEU A 190 3.31 -8.71 13.57
CA LEU A 190 4.06 -9.04 12.37
C LEU A 190 5.56 -9.20 12.66
N GLU A 191 6.16 -8.34 13.47
CA GLU A 191 7.55 -8.46 13.89
C GLU A 191 7.84 -9.80 14.53
N THR A 192 6.99 -10.20 15.49
CA THR A 192 7.12 -11.51 16.17
C THR A 192 7.05 -12.66 15.18
N GLU A 193 6.15 -12.61 14.22
CA GLU A 193 6.01 -13.64 13.19
C GLU A 193 7.22 -13.70 12.25
N LEU A 194 7.76 -12.56 11.85
CA LEU A 194 8.93 -12.48 10.96
C LEU A 194 10.21 -12.98 11.65
N ARG A 195 10.36 -12.71 12.95
CA ARG A 195 11.51 -13.20 13.74
C ARG A 195 11.47 -14.72 13.97
N ASN A 196 10.28 -15.32 13.93
CA ASN A 196 10.05 -16.76 14.15
C ASN A 196 9.92 -17.57 12.84
N ARG A 197 10.28 -16.99 11.70
CA ARG A 197 10.29 -17.67 10.38
C ARG A 197 11.45 -18.63 10.19
#